data_d76301c9641ffbfcaccf399841f7361a
#
_entry.id   d76301c9641ffbfcaccf399841f7361a
#
_cell.length_a   1.000
_cell.length_b   1.000
_cell.length_c   1.000
_cell.angle_alpha   90.00
_cell.angle_beta   90.00
_cell.angle_gamma   90.00
#
_symmetry.space_group_name_H-M   'P 1'
#
loop_
_entity.id
_entity.type
_entity.pdbx_description
1 polymer ?
#
loop_
_entity_poly.entity_id
_entity_poly.type
_entity_poly.pdbx_seq_one_letter_code
_entity_poly.pdbx_strand_id
1 'polypeptide(L)' 'MVLEVEDEFSSVWRQVGVALERTGLYVVDSDRDQGTYVFRYGDRAGTGGKEILMEVHLLARESNLTLLTVHRH' A
#
# COMPACT_ATOMS: atom_id res chain seq x y z
N MET A 1 8.87 -6.95 -1.82
CA MET A 1 7.86 -7.68 -2.60
C MET A 1 7.43 -6.85 -3.79
N VAL A 2 7.40 -7.46 -4.95
CA VAL A 2 6.97 -6.80 -6.18
C VAL A 2 5.87 -7.64 -6.81
N LEU A 3 4.79 -7.00 -7.21
CA LEU A 3 3.65 -7.67 -7.81
C LEU A 3 3.24 -6.90 -9.07
N GLU A 4 3.03 -7.63 -10.16
CA GLU A 4 2.45 -7.04 -11.36
C GLU A 4 0.94 -7.29 -11.35
N VAL A 5 0.18 -6.23 -11.54
CA VAL A 5 -1.27 -6.30 -11.57
C VAL A 5 -1.73 -5.89 -12.95
N GLU A 6 -2.43 -6.79 -13.64
CA GLU A 6 -2.96 -6.53 -14.97
C GLU A 6 -4.22 -5.67 -14.88
N ASP A 7 -4.03 -4.41 -14.55
CA ASP A 7 -5.11 -3.46 -14.42
C ASP A 7 -4.53 -2.05 -14.48
N GLU A 8 -5.38 -1.07 -14.73
CA GLU A 8 -4.96 0.31 -14.80
C GLU A 8 -4.69 0.87 -13.40
N PHE A 9 -3.87 1.92 -13.36
CA PHE A 9 -3.43 2.52 -12.11
C PHE A 9 -4.62 2.92 -11.21
N SER A 10 -5.60 3.60 -11.75
CA SER A 10 -6.73 4.10 -10.95
C SER A 10 -7.49 2.96 -10.26
N SER A 11 -7.67 1.85 -10.97
CA SER A 11 -8.35 0.69 -10.42
C SER A 11 -7.52 0.04 -9.32
N VAL A 12 -6.22 -0.13 -9.54
CA VAL A 12 -5.33 -0.72 -8.55
C VAL A 12 -5.24 0.18 -7.31
N TRP A 13 -5.14 1.48 -7.53
CA TRP A 13 -5.10 2.46 -6.43
C TRP A 13 -6.30 2.30 -5.50
N ARG A 14 -7.49 2.23 -6.09
CA ARG A 14 -8.71 2.06 -5.31
C ARG A 14 -8.75 0.72 -4.58
N GLN A 15 -8.36 -0.34 -5.28
CA GLN A 15 -8.35 -1.68 -4.70
C GLN A 15 -7.40 -1.78 -3.51
N VAL A 16 -6.24 -1.18 -3.61
CA VAL A 16 -5.26 -1.17 -2.52
C VAL A 16 -5.83 -0.41 -1.32
N GLY A 17 -6.42 0.75 -1.56
CA GLY A 17 -7.05 1.53 -0.48
C GLY A 17 -8.12 0.75 0.26
N VAL A 18 -8.98 0.06 -0.50
CA VAL A 18 -10.03 -0.77 0.10
C VAL A 18 -9.43 -1.94 0.87
N ALA A 19 -8.41 -2.57 0.32
CA ALA A 19 -7.76 -3.70 0.99
C ALA A 19 -7.12 -3.28 2.31
N LEU A 20 -6.42 -2.15 2.33
CA LEU A 20 -5.83 -1.65 3.57
C LEU A 20 -6.90 -1.36 4.62
N GLU A 21 -8.00 -0.77 4.20
CA GLU A 21 -9.12 -0.48 5.09
C GLU A 21 -9.73 -1.76 5.65
N ARG A 22 -9.95 -2.75 4.81
CA ARG A 22 -10.54 -4.02 5.21
C ARG A 22 -9.66 -4.81 6.18
N THR A 23 -8.36 -4.70 6.03
CA THR A 23 -7.45 -5.39 6.94
C THR A 23 -7.30 -4.69 8.28
N GLY A 24 -7.90 -3.52 8.43
CA GLY A 24 -7.82 -2.75 9.67
C GLY A 24 -6.51 -2.02 9.85
N LEU A 25 -5.71 -1.92 8.80
CA LEU A 25 -4.47 -1.16 8.86
C LEU A 25 -4.77 0.32 8.78
N TYR A 26 -4.05 1.09 9.58
CA TYR A 26 -4.25 2.53 9.63
C TYR A 26 -3.35 3.22 8.60
N VAL A 27 -3.97 3.86 7.62
CA VAL A 27 -3.25 4.63 6.61
C VAL A 27 -2.94 5.99 7.19
N VAL A 28 -1.65 6.29 7.33
CA VAL A 28 -1.21 7.57 7.89
C VAL A 28 -1.00 8.62 6.83
N ASP A 29 -0.77 8.21 5.59
CA ASP A 29 -0.59 9.13 4.49
C ASP A 29 -0.90 8.45 3.17
N SER A 30 -1.37 9.21 2.22
CA SER A 30 -1.58 8.71 0.86
C SER A 30 -1.32 9.85 -0.12
N ASP A 31 -0.63 9.53 -1.19
CA ASP A 31 -0.30 10.50 -2.23
C ASP A 31 -0.48 9.83 -3.58
N ARG A 32 -1.60 10.11 -4.22
CA ARG A 32 -1.93 9.50 -5.49
C ARG A 32 -0.98 9.91 -6.60
N ASP A 33 -0.48 11.15 -6.56
CA ASP A 33 0.44 11.63 -7.58
C ASP A 33 1.77 10.88 -7.53
N GLN A 34 2.18 10.50 -6.32
CA GLN A 34 3.38 9.70 -6.12
C GLN A 34 3.07 8.20 -6.21
N GLY A 35 1.80 7.83 -6.13
CA GLY A 35 1.40 6.44 -6.14
C GLY A 35 1.73 5.72 -4.85
N THR A 36 1.65 6.40 -3.71
CA THR A 36 2.08 5.82 -2.44
C THR A 36 0.97 5.83 -1.40
N TYR A 37 0.92 4.74 -0.62
CA TYR A 37 0.21 4.68 0.64
C TYR A 37 1.22 4.37 1.73
N VAL A 38 1.15 5.08 2.84
CA VAL A 38 1.95 4.78 4.04
C VAL A 38 1.00 4.36 5.13
N PHE A 39 1.25 3.21 5.74
CA PHE A 39 0.37 2.67 6.76
C PHE A 39 1.17 2.12 7.93
N ARG A 40 0.50 2.04 9.08
CA ARG A 40 1.09 1.46 10.28
C ARG A 40 0.91 -0.04 10.27
N TYR A 41 1.98 -0.73 10.59
CA TYR A 41 1.94 -2.16 10.74
C TYR A 41 2.69 -2.53 12.00
N GLY A 42 2.08 -3.36 12.83
CA GLY A 42 2.71 -3.80 14.05
C GLY A 42 1.74 -4.45 14.99
N ASP A 43 2.28 -5.19 15.94
CA ASP A 43 1.48 -5.89 16.91
C ASP A 43 1.19 -4.96 18.09
N ARG A 44 -0.08 -4.75 18.32
CA ARG A 44 -0.53 -3.90 19.41
C ARG A 44 -0.52 -4.61 20.75
N ALA A 45 -0.47 -5.94 20.71
CA ALA A 45 -0.68 -6.73 21.91
C ALA A 45 0.50 -7.64 22.16
N GLY A 46 1.53 -7.18 22.79
CA GLY A 46 2.52 -8.08 23.28
C GLY A 46 3.92 -7.99 22.67
N THR A 47 4.11 -7.17 21.69
CA THR A 47 5.46 -6.99 21.14
C THR A 47 6.12 -5.70 21.63
N GLY A 48 5.67 -5.18 22.75
CA GLY A 48 6.21 -3.96 23.28
C GLY A 48 5.75 -2.71 22.57
N GLY A 49 4.65 -2.82 21.81
CA GLY A 49 4.08 -1.67 21.15
C GLY A 49 4.89 -1.11 20.00
N LYS A 50 5.77 -1.89 19.45
CA LYS A 50 6.54 -1.40 18.30
C LYS A 50 5.70 -1.42 17.05
N GLU A 51 5.54 -0.24 16.47
CA GLU A 51 4.89 -0.10 15.19
C GLU A 51 5.91 0.31 14.16
N ILE A 52 5.74 -0.19 12.94
CA ILE A 52 6.59 0.22 11.82
C ILE A 52 5.71 0.84 10.77
N LEU A 53 6.29 1.74 10.02
CA LEU A 53 5.60 2.33 8.87
C LEU A 53 6.01 1.55 7.63
N MET A 54 5.00 1.16 6.89
CA MET A 54 5.20 0.45 5.62
C MET A 54 4.67 1.32 4.50
N GLU A 55 5.22 1.12 3.34
CA GLU A 55 4.80 1.87 2.17
C GLU A 55 4.43 0.92 1.03
N VAL A 56 3.29 1.19 0.41
CA VAL A 56 2.90 0.56 -0.84
C VAL A 56 3.13 1.58 -1.94
N HIS A 57 3.89 1.22 -2.94
CA HIS A 57 4.16 2.08 -4.09
C HIS A 57 3.60 1.45 -5.35
N LEU A 58 2.80 2.21 -6.08
CA LEU A 58 2.20 1.79 -7.34
C LEU A 58 2.83 2.58 -8.48
N LEU A 59 3.22 1.86 -9.51
CA LEU A 59 3.82 2.47 -10.69
C LEU A 59 3.11 1.95 -11.94
N ALA A 60 2.50 2.86 -12.68
CA ALA A 60 1.89 2.50 -13.95
C ALA A 60 3.00 2.19 -14.96
N ARG A 61 3.01 0.95 -15.45
CA ARG A 61 3.98 0.51 -16.47
C ARG A 61 3.41 0.68 -17.86
N GLU A 62 2.13 0.34 -17.99
CA GLU A 62 1.38 0.45 -19.23
C GLU A 62 -0.04 0.82 -18.87
N SER A 63 -0.88 1.09 -19.86
CA SER A 63 -2.25 1.48 -19.60
C SER A 63 -3.02 0.45 -18.78
N ASN A 64 -2.67 -0.83 -18.93
CA ASN A 64 -3.33 -1.92 -18.21
C ASN A 64 -2.37 -2.73 -17.35
N LEU A 65 -1.29 -2.13 -16.92
CA LEU A 65 -0.31 -2.85 -16.12
C LEU A 65 0.26 -1.92 -15.07
N THR A 66 0.10 -2.29 -13.81
CA THR A 66 0.60 -1.52 -12.68
C THR A 66 1.50 -2.40 -11.83
N LEU A 67 2.67 -1.90 -11.50
CA LEU A 67 3.56 -2.55 -10.55
C LEU A 67 3.23 -2.08 -9.14
N LEU A 68 3.21 -3.04 -8.23
CA LEU A 68 2.98 -2.75 -6.82
C LEU A 68 4.17 -3.27 -6.03
N THR A 69 4.77 -2.43 -5.23
CA THR A 69 5.85 -2.82 -4.35
C THR A 69 5.49 -2.46 -2.92
N VAL A 70 5.88 -3.32 -2.00
CA VAL A 70 5.68 -3.07 -0.57
C VAL A 70 7.03 -3.12 0.10
N HIS A 71 7.33 -2.09 0.85
CA HIS A 71 8.60 -2.01 1.55
C HIS A 71 8.45 -1.15 2.80
N ARG A 72 9.47 -1.16 3.62
CA ARG A 72 9.49 -0.35 4.83
C ARG A 72 9.67 1.11 4.46
N HIS A 73 8.87 1.93 5.10
CA HIS A 73 8.90 3.37 4.84
C HIS A 73 10.19 4.02 5.32
#